data_5728489af1bcb64f7bb83161877ec03b
#
_entry.id   5728489af1bcb64f7bb83161877ec03b
#
_cell.length_a   1.000
_cell.length_b   1.000
_cell.length_c   1.000
_cell.angle_alpha   90.00
_cell.angle_beta   90.00
_cell.angle_gamma   90.00
#
_symmetry.space_group_name_H-M   'P 1'
#
loop_
_entity.id
_entity.type
_entity.pdbx_description
1 polymer ?
#
loop_
_entity_poly.entity_id
_entity_poly.type
_entity_poly.pdbx_seq_one_letter_code
_entity_poly.pdbx_strand_id
1 'polypeptide(L)'
;MRGTITIDGKKVEMEANAATPVFYRRRFHSDFLIEMQKLAEDLKLTGEIKNLEPIENLAYLMAWQPDPDNTPGAIEEWLAGFDPLSIYLASPEIFRFWNLSAGKTAELKKKRNGK
;
A
#
# COMPACT_ATOMS: atom_id res chain seq x y z
N MET A 1 -4.43 10.94 0.66
CA MET A 1 -4.45 11.08 -0.80
C MET A 1 -5.31 10.00 -1.43
N ARG A 2 -6.19 10.40 -2.32
CA ARG A 2 -7.08 9.48 -3.01
C ARG A 2 -6.71 9.42 -4.49
N GLY A 3 -6.79 8.25 -5.08
CA GLY A 3 -6.49 8.07 -6.50
C GLY A 3 -6.93 6.70 -6.98
N THR A 4 -6.64 6.41 -8.22
CA THR A 4 -7.02 5.16 -8.85
C THR A 4 -5.78 4.48 -9.40
N ILE A 5 -5.63 3.18 -9.15
CA ILE A 5 -4.62 2.39 -9.80
C ILE A 5 -5.26 1.20 -10.52
N THR A 6 -4.55 0.65 -11.48
CA THR A 6 -5.04 -0.48 -12.26
C THR A 6 -4.40 -1.76 -11.75
N ILE A 7 -5.25 -2.72 -11.37
CA ILE A 7 -4.82 -4.05 -10.96
C ILE A 7 -5.58 -5.05 -11.83
N ASP A 8 -4.86 -5.88 -12.56
CA ASP A 8 -5.46 -6.91 -13.43
C ASP A 8 -6.46 -6.29 -14.41
N GLY A 9 -6.11 -5.15 -15.00
CA GLY A 9 -6.97 -4.44 -15.93
C GLY A 9 -8.18 -3.75 -15.30
N LYS A 10 -8.34 -3.85 -14.00
CA LYS A 10 -9.46 -3.24 -13.28
C LYS A 10 -9.00 -1.98 -12.57
N LYS A 11 -9.81 -0.93 -12.65
CA LYS A 11 -9.54 0.32 -11.94
C LYS A 11 -9.96 0.17 -10.49
N VAL A 12 -9.02 0.39 -9.59
CA VAL A 12 -9.25 0.26 -8.14
C VAL A 12 -9.03 1.62 -7.50
N GLU A 13 -10.08 2.14 -6.87
CA GLU A 13 -9.98 3.39 -6.13
C GLU A 13 -9.28 3.16 -4.80
N MET A 14 -8.34 4.02 -4.46
CA MET A 14 -7.52 3.88 -3.28
C MET A 14 -7.41 5.16 -2.48
N GLU A 15 -7.23 5.00 -1.18
CA GLU A 15 -7.02 6.08 -0.23
C GLU A 15 -5.81 5.75 0.63
N ALA A 16 -4.87 6.70 0.76
CA ALA A 16 -3.74 6.59 1.67
C ALA A 16 -3.65 7.86 2.51
N ASN A 17 -3.65 7.70 3.82
CA ASN A 17 -3.58 8.83 4.76
C ASN A 17 -2.99 8.35 6.09
N ALA A 18 -3.02 9.21 7.10
CA ALA A 18 -2.45 8.90 8.40
C ALA A 18 -3.16 7.73 9.11
N ALA A 19 -4.39 7.41 8.72
CA ALA A 19 -5.11 6.29 9.30
C ALA A 19 -4.67 4.95 8.72
N THR A 20 -4.07 4.94 7.51
CA THR A 20 -3.65 3.69 6.86
C THR A 20 -2.73 2.85 7.74
N PRO A 21 -1.64 3.41 8.32
CA PRO A 21 -0.79 2.61 9.22
C PRO A 21 -1.51 2.11 10.46
N VAL A 22 -2.49 2.87 10.96
CA VAL A 22 -3.27 2.46 12.13
C VAL A 22 -4.15 1.25 11.81
N PHE A 23 -4.84 1.30 10.67
CA PHE A 23 -5.64 0.17 10.22
C PHE A 23 -4.77 -1.06 9.97
N TYR A 24 -3.60 -0.85 9.39
CA TYR A 24 -2.66 -1.93 9.13
C TYR A 24 -2.25 -2.64 10.43
N ARG A 25 -1.82 -1.87 11.41
CA ARG A 25 -1.40 -2.41 12.70
C ARG A 25 -2.52 -3.16 13.41
N ARG A 26 -3.72 -2.59 13.40
CA ARG A 26 -4.87 -3.21 14.05
C ARG A 26 -5.32 -4.48 13.38
N ARG A 27 -5.27 -4.51 12.05
CA ARG A 27 -5.80 -5.65 11.30
C ARG A 27 -4.78 -6.78 11.16
N PHE A 28 -3.54 -6.43 10.92
CA PHE A 28 -2.49 -7.42 10.62
C PHE A 28 -1.52 -7.63 11.77
N HIS A 29 -1.70 -6.92 12.87
CA HIS A 29 -0.89 -7.06 14.09
C HIS A 29 0.61 -6.90 13.83
N SER A 30 0.97 -5.96 12.96
CA SER A 30 2.34 -5.76 12.54
C SER A 30 2.61 -4.26 12.37
N ASP A 31 3.86 -3.86 12.58
CA ASP A 31 4.23 -2.47 12.41
C ASP A 31 4.44 -2.15 10.94
N PHE A 32 3.52 -1.38 10.40
CA PHE A 32 3.50 -1.02 8.99
C PHE A 32 4.79 -0.35 8.54
N LEU A 33 5.29 0.62 9.33
CA LEU A 33 6.47 1.39 8.93
C LEU A 33 7.72 0.51 8.87
N ILE A 34 7.85 -0.42 9.82
CA ILE A 34 8.97 -1.37 9.82
C ILE A 34 8.89 -2.29 8.60
N GLU A 35 7.71 -2.79 8.28
CA GLU A 35 7.54 -3.66 7.12
C GLU A 35 7.82 -2.95 5.80
N MET A 36 7.36 -1.71 5.66
CA MET A 36 7.62 -0.91 4.45
C MET A 36 9.10 -0.58 4.33
N GLN A 37 9.77 -0.32 5.44
CA GLN A 37 11.20 -0.06 5.45
C GLN A 37 11.99 -1.29 5.00
N LYS A 38 11.61 -2.47 5.47
CA LYS A 38 12.25 -3.72 5.05
C LYS A 38 12.06 -3.97 3.56
N LEU A 39 10.86 -3.71 3.04
CA LEU A 39 10.60 -3.85 1.61
C LEU A 39 11.47 -2.90 0.79
N ALA A 40 11.59 -1.66 1.23
CA ALA A 40 12.43 -0.68 0.54
C ALA A 40 13.89 -1.10 0.55
N GLU A 41 14.38 -1.64 1.67
CA GLU A 41 15.74 -2.16 1.76
C GLU A 41 15.96 -3.36 0.83
N ASP A 42 15.01 -4.29 0.80
CA ASP A 42 15.11 -5.45 -0.09
C ASP A 42 15.17 -5.04 -1.55
N LEU A 43 14.32 -4.11 -1.96
CA LEU A 43 14.34 -3.58 -3.32
C LEU A 43 15.66 -2.91 -3.65
N LYS A 44 16.21 -2.16 -2.70
CA LYS A 44 17.48 -1.45 -2.88
C LYS A 44 18.65 -2.41 -3.03
N LEU A 45 18.67 -3.48 -2.22
CA LEU A 45 19.79 -4.42 -2.17
C LEU A 45 19.73 -5.47 -3.27
N THR A 46 18.54 -5.98 -3.60
CA THR A 46 18.40 -7.11 -4.50
C THR A 46 17.63 -6.79 -5.77
N GLY A 47 16.92 -5.66 -5.79
CA GLY A 47 16.03 -5.32 -6.91
C GLY A 47 14.76 -6.14 -6.93
N GLU A 48 14.50 -6.94 -5.91
CA GLU A 48 13.35 -7.83 -5.85
C GLU A 48 12.55 -7.66 -4.57
N ILE A 49 11.25 -7.90 -4.68
CA ILE A 49 10.37 -7.98 -3.51
C ILE A 49 10.35 -9.44 -3.06
N LYS A 50 10.95 -9.73 -1.89
CA LYS A 50 11.04 -11.08 -1.37
C LYS A 50 9.78 -11.54 -0.65
N ASN A 51 9.02 -10.60 -0.08
CA ASN A 51 7.81 -10.92 0.65
C ASN A 51 6.71 -9.98 0.16
N LEU A 52 5.75 -10.54 -0.56
CA LEU A 52 4.66 -9.77 -1.14
C LEU A 52 3.54 -9.45 -0.15
N GLU A 53 3.48 -10.16 0.97
CA GLU A 53 2.38 -10.01 1.92
C GLU A 53 2.15 -8.57 2.40
N PRO A 54 3.18 -7.79 2.78
CA PRO A 54 2.92 -6.41 3.17
C PRO A 54 2.33 -5.56 2.05
N ILE A 55 2.71 -5.82 0.80
CA ILE A 55 2.15 -5.11 -0.35
C ILE A 55 0.69 -5.49 -0.56
N GLU A 56 0.37 -6.76 -0.43
CA GLU A 56 -1.00 -7.25 -0.52
C GLU A 56 -1.88 -6.62 0.55
N ASN A 57 -1.38 -6.61 1.78
CA ASN A 57 -2.09 -6.02 2.91
C ASN A 57 -2.32 -4.52 2.71
N LEU A 58 -1.29 -3.82 2.25
CA LEU A 58 -1.37 -2.39 2.00
C LEU A 58 -2.38 -2.08 0.89
N ALA A 59 -2.31 -2.81 -0.21
CA ALA A 59 -3.21 -2.62 -1.34
C ALA A 59 -4.66 -2.84 -0.90
N TYR A 60 -4.91 -3.89 -0.14
CA TYR A 60 -6.24 -4.16 0.39
C TYR A 60 -6.77 -3.01 1.25
N LEU A 61 -5.96 -2.53 2.18
CA LEU A 61 -6.38 -1.44 3.06
C LEU A 61 -6.62 -0.14 2.32
N MET A 62 -5.78 0.17 1.33
CA MET A 62 -5.97 1.37 0.53
C MET A 62 -7.24 1.28 -0.32
N ALA A 63 -7.61 0.08 -0.77
CA ALA A 63 -8.85 -0.13 -1.50
C ALA A 63 -10.07 -0.14 -0.57
N TRP A 64 -9.89 -0.63 0.65
CA TRP A 64 -10.96 -0.72 1.65
C TRP A 64 -11.35 0.65 2.21
N GLN A 65 -10.37 1.52 2.45
CA GLN A 65 -10.63 2.81 3.11
C GLN A 65 -11.68 3.67 2.43
N PRO A 66 -11.67 3.85 1.09
CA PRO A 66 -12.69 4.71 0.46
C PRO A 66 -14.07 4.08 0.36
N ASP A 67 -14.16 2.77 0.49
CA ASP A 67 -15.43 2.07 0.29
C ASP A 67 -15.52 0.79 1.12
N PRO A 68 -15.54 0.91 2.46
CA PRO A 68 -15.53 -0.28 3.32
C PRO A 68 -16.77 -1.16 3.16
N ASP A 69 -17.93 -0.55 2.82
CA ASP A 69 -19.17 -1.31 2.74
C ASP A 69 -19.21 -2.25 1.53
N ASN A 70 -18.53 -1.88 0.46
CA ASN A 70 -18.53 -2.67 -0.79
C ASN A 70 -17.22 -3.44 -1.00
N THR A 71 -16.30 -3.38 -0.04
CA THR A 71 -15.05 -4.14 -0.12
C THR A 71 -15.17 -5.37 0.77
N PRO A 72 -14.76 -6.55 0.29
CA PRO A 72 -14.82 -7.76 1.12
C PRO A 72 -14.13 -7.57 2.46
N GLY A 73 -14.72 -8.12 3.52
CA GLY A 73 -14.17 -8.00 4.86
C GLY A 73 -12.92 -8.83 5.07
N ALA A 74 -12.72 -9.88 4.29
CA ALA A 74 -11.52 -10.71 4.35
C ALA A 74 -10.62 -10.42 3.16
N ILE A 75 -9.34 -10.25 3.42
CA ILE A 75 -8.37 -9.96 2.36
C ILE A 75 -8.34 -11.05 1.30
N GLU A 76 -8.52 -12.32 1.71
CA GLU A 76 -8.52 -13.44 0.78
C GLU A 76 -9.66 -13.33 -0.23
N GLU A 77 -10.82 -12.86 0.21
CA GLU A 77 -11.95 -12.66 -0.70
C GLU A 77 -11.67 -11.55 -1.71
N TRP A 78 -11.02 -10.48 -1.27
CA TRP A 78 -10.66 -9.38 -2.15
C TRP A 78 -9.64 -9.84 -3.20
N LEU A 79 -8.61 -10.55 -2.73
CA LEU A 79 -7.56 -11.06 -3.62
C LEU A 79 -8.10 -12.08 -4.63
N ALA A 80 -9.11 -12.86 -4.23
CA ALA A 80 -9.71 -13.87 -5.11
C ALA A 80 -10.35 -13.26 -6.37
N GLY A 81 -10.58 -11.96 -6.38
CA GLY A 81 -11.09 -11.27 -7.56
C GLY A 81 -10.04 -10.96 -8.62
N PHE A 82 -8.78 -11.29 -8.38
CA PHE A 82 -7.68 -10.99 -9.30
C PHE A 82 -6.92 -12.27 -9.68
N ASP A 83 -6.20 -12.19 -10.81
CA ASP A 83 -5.34 -13.29 -11.22
C ASP A 83 -4.16 -13.45 -10.25
N PRO A 84 -3.56 -14.66 -10.16
CA PRO A 84 -2.56 -14.95 -9.12
C PRO A 84 -1.35 -14.02 -9.06
N LEU A 85 -0.92 -13.45 -10.17
CA LEU A 85 0.26 -12.57 -10.19
C LEU A 85 -0.09 -11.09 -10.24
N SER A 86 -1.38 -10.76 -10.14
CA SER A 86 -1.84 -9.37 -10.35
C SER A 86 -1.25 -8.39 -9.35
N ILE A 87 -1.17 -8.74 -8.08
CA ILE A 87 -0.63 -7.84 -7.05
C ILE A 87 0.88 -7.68 -7.24
N TYR A 88 1.58 -8.77 -7.58
CA TYR A 88 3.00 -8.69 -7.89
C TYR A 88 3.26 -7.71 -9.04
N LEU A 89 2.50 -7.84 -10.12
CA LEU A 89 2.66 -6.96 -11.28
C LEU A 89 2.27 -5.52 -10.99
N ALA A 90 1.31 -5.30 -10.11
CA ALA A 90 0.86 -3.97 -9.73
C ALA A 90 1.70 -3.36 -8.62
N SER A 91 2.60 -4.11 -7.99
CA SER A 91 3.34 -3.65 -6.82
C SER A 91 4.12 -2.35 -7.02
N PRO A 92 4.75 -2.08 -8.18
CA PRO A 92 5.40 -0.78 -8.39
C PRO A 92 4.41 0.39 -8.31
N GLU A 93 3.21 0.24 -8.86
CA GLU A 93 2.18 1.28 -8.79
C GLU A 93 1.63 1.45 -7.38
N ILE A 94 1.43 0.35 -6.67
CA ILE A 94 0.98 0.37 -5.28
C ILE A 94 2.00 1.11 -4.41
N PHE A 95 3.26 0.76 -4.58
CA PHE A 95 4.36 1.38 -3.85
C PHE A 95 4.48 2.87 -4.18
N ARG A 96 4.38 3.20 -5.46
CA ARG A 96 4.45 4.59 -5.91
C ARG A 96 3.31 5.42 -5.33
N PHE A 97 2.09 4.88 -5.33
CA PHE A 97 0.93 5.56 -4.75
C PHE A 97 1.17 5.87 -3.27
N TRP A 98 1.62 4.87 -2.52
CA TRP A 98 1.93 5.06 -1.11
C TRP A 98 3.04 6.09 -0.91
N ASN A 99 4.12 5.99 -1.68
CA ASN A 99 5.25 6.90 -1.55
C ASN A 99 4.90 8.34 -1.90
N LEU A 100 4.03 8.56 -2.88
CA LEU A 100 3.57 9.90 -3.21
C LEU A 100 2.80 10.51 -2.03
N SER A 101 2.00 9.70 -1.36
CA SER A 101 1.24 10.15 -0.19
C SER A 101 2.17 10.47 0.99
N ALA A 102 3.14 9.60 1.25
CA ALA A 102 4.12 9.78 2.30
C ALA A 102 5.14 10.87 1.95
N GLY A 103 5.48 10.98 0.68
CA GLY A 103 6.45 11.94 0.17
C GLY A 103 6.06 13.39 0.44
N LYS A 104 4.79 13.69 0.32
CA LYS A 104 4.29 15.03 0.63
C LYS A 104 4.58 15.44 2.07
N THR A 105 4.37 14.52 2.99
CA THR A 105 4.66 14.77 4.41
C THR A 105 6.15 14.95 4.64
N ALA A 106 6.97 14.12 4.00
CA ALA A 106 8.43 14.20 4.11
C ALA A 106 8.96 15.51 3.55
N GLU A 107 8.42 15.97 2.42
CA GLU A 107 8.80 17.25 1.83
C GLU A 107 8.45 18.42 2.73
N LEU A 108 7.27 18.41 3.32
CA LEU A 108 6.85 19.47 4.24
C LEU A 108 7.75 19.52 5.47
N LYS A 109 8.09 18.36 6.00
CA LYS A 109 9.02 18.25 7.13
C LYS A 109 10.39 18.80 6.77
N LYS A 110 10.88 18.43 5.59
CA LYS A 110 12.19 18.88 5.10
C LYS A 110 12.22 20.39 4.92
N LYS A 111 11.20 20.96 4.33
CA LYS A 111 11.08 22.43 4.16
C LYS A 111 11.05 23.15 5.50
N ARG A 112 10.38 22.57 6.48
CA ARG A 112 10.26 23.16 7.82
C ARG A 112 11.57 23.18 8.57
N ASN A 113 12.36 22.13 8.44
CA ASN A 113 13.63 21.96 9.18
C ASN A 113 14.85 22.40 8.43
N GLY A 114 14.80 22.41 7.12
CA GLY A 114 15.97 22.59 6.29
C GLY A 114 16.31 24.01 5.96
N LYS A 115 15.44 24.95 6.15
CA LYS A 115 15.75 26.34 5.87
C LYS A 115 16.69 26.57 4.79
#